data_db6a790b01256741c6316ff5efdb2c9b
#
_entry.id   db6a790b01256741c6316ff5efdb2c9b
#
_cell.length_a   1.000
_cell.length_b   1.000
_cell.length_c   1.000
_cell.angle_alpha   90.00
_cell.angle_beta   90.00
_cell.angle_gamma   90.00
#
_symmetry.space_group_name_H-M   'P 1'
#
loop_
_entity.id
_entity.type
_entity.pdbx_description
1 polymer ?
#
loop_
_entity_poly.entity_id
_entity_poly.type
_entity_poly.pdbx_seq_one_letter_code
_entity_poly.pdbx_strand_id
1 'polypeptide(L)'
;IGDFVWAGMDYLGEVMVGSWEYADNAPRFDGGLGWVSAGSGRIDLTGKPLGEALYTRVALEQAEGPFLAVRPVNHTGDKHSPSAWKMTDAMTSWTWPGCEGKQAEVEVYARAASAALVLNGKEIARKNAKNDCLFRFRCAYQPGTLEAVAYNAAGQETGRCALTTAGPATELRAEPEEAVLRPGQLCYIRLRYTDQNGVLKPTVREPIRVQVTGGRLLEGARGLGGELGHYRTHALDGVPCTCGATGCWERYAATTA
;
A
#
# COMPACT_ATOMS: atom_id res chain seq x y z
N ILE A 1 19.25 20.06 -8.12
CA ILE A 1 18.17 19.53 -8.97
C ILE A 1 17.30 18.67 -8.07
N GLY A 2 16.02 18.95 -8.05
CA GLY A 2 15.03 18.19 -7.28
C GLY A 2 13.96 17.61 -8.19
N ASP A 3 13.19 16.70 -7.66
CA ASP A 3 12.03 16.11 -8.33
C ASP A 3 10.85 16.09 -7.37
N PHE A 4 9.64 16.04 -7.91
CA PHE A 4 8.41 15.95 -7.17
C PHE A 4 7.69 14.67 -7.51
N VAL A 5 7.32 13.91 -6.48
CA VAL A 5 6.56 12.68 -6.63
C VAL A 5 5.08 12.96 -6.39
N TRP A 6 4.25 12.65 -7.35
CA TRP A 6 2.81 12.60 -7.18
C TRP A 6 2.36 11.14 -6.99
N ALA A 7 1.99 10.68 -5.79
CA ALA A 7 1.92 11.44 -4.56
C ALA A 7 2.70 10.73 -3.45
N GLY A 8 2.92 11.41 -2.31
CA GLY A 8 3.57 10.79 -1.15
C GLY A 8 2.70 9.71 -0.51
N MET A 9 1.39 9.90 -0.47
CA MET A 9 0.41 8.99 0.10
C MET A 9 -0.78 8.84 -0.84
N ASP A 10 -1.41 7.67 -0.88
CA ASP A 10 -2.73 7.52 -1.47
C ASP A 10 -3.72 8.47 -0.80
N TYR A 11 -4.70 8.96 -1.52
CA TYR A 11 -5.61 9.96 -1.00
C TYR A 11 -7.05 9.71 -1.48
N LEU A 12 -8.00 10.31 -0.78
CA LEU A 12 -9.41 10.29 -1.14
C LEU A 12 -9.73 11.39 -2.15
N GLY A 13 -10.69 11.16 -2.99
CA GLY A 13 -11.05 12.04 -4.08
C GLY A 13 -10.64 11.45 -5.41
N GLU A 14 -10.07 12.14 -6.30
CA GLU A 14 -9.59 11.77 -7.66
C GLU A 14 -9.62 10.27 -7.99
N VAL A 15 -10.83 9.78 -8.12
CA VAL A 15 -11.18 8.35 -8.26
C VAL A 15 -10.26 7.65 -9.25
N MET A 16 -9.60 6.59 -8.80
CA MET A 16 -8.71 5.72 -9.59
C MET A 16 -7.38 6.32 -10.08
N VAL A 17 -7.07 7.61 -9.86
CA VAL A 17 -5.78 8.17 -10.29
C VAL A 17 -4.62 7.33 -9.73
N GLY A 18 -3.79 6.81 -10.62
CA GLY A 18 -2.65 5.96 -10.28
C GLY A 18 -3.00 4.53 -9.86
N SER A 19 -4.26 4.17 -9.67
CA SER A 19 -4.65 2.79 -9.36
C SER A 19 -4.45 1.88 -10.57
N TRP A 20 -3.99 0.67 -10.33
CA TRP A 20 -4.03 -0.41 -11.30
C TRP A 20 -5.31 -1.19 -11.10
N GLU A 21 -6.19 -1.14 -12.08
CA GLU A 21 -7.41 -1.93 -12.10
C GLU A 21 -7.22 -3.11 -13.03
N TYR A 22 -7.45 -4.29 -12.50
CA TYR A 22 -7.36 -5.55 -13.22
C TYR A 22 -8.73 -5.94 -13.73
N ALA A 23 -8.94 -5.84 -15.04
CA ALA A 23 -10.16 -6.27 -15.70
C ALA A 23 -9.87 -6.65 -17.14
N ASP A 24 -10.69 -7.53 -17.72
CA ASP A 24 -10.55 -7.99 -19.11
C ASP A 24 -10.62 -6.84 -20.12
N ASN A 25 -11.39 -5.83 -19.81
CA ASN A 25 -11.49 -4.60 -20.59
C ASN A 25 -10.80 -3.48 -19.83
N ALA A 26 -9.47 -3.53 -19.76
CA ALA A 26 -8.64 -2.59 -19.04
C ALA A 26 -9.34 -1.24 -18.88
N PRO A 27 -9.79 -0.90 -17.69
CA PRO A 27 -10.73 0.17 -17.53
C PRO A 27 -10.11 1.47 -17.87
N ARG A 28 -11.00 2.29 -18.21
CA ARG A 28 -10.77 3.66 -18.47
C ARG A 28 -10.87 4.40 -17.17
N PHE A 29 -10.24 5.47 -17.16
CA PHE A 29 -10.40 6.52 -16.20
C PHE A 29 -11.79 7.17 -16.39
N ASP A 30 -12.86 6.44 -16.11
CA ASP A 30 -14.23 6.87 -16.36
C ASP A 30 -15.00 7.18 -15.08
N GLY A 31 -14.30 7.25 -13.96
CA GLY A 31 -14.90 7.55 -12.68
C GLY A 31 -15.85 6.45 -12.20
N GLY A 32 -15.52 5.19 -12.50
CA GLY A 32 -16.32 4.03 -12.10
C GLY A 32 -16.81 4.14 -10.66
N LEU A 33 -18.10 4.01 -10.48
CA LEU A 33 -18.73 4.02 -9.17
C LEU A 33 -18.14 2.90 -8.31
N GLY A 34 -17.58 3.26 -7.16
CA GLY A 34 -16.97 2.33 -6.21
C GLY A 34 -15.50 2.61 -5.87
N TRP A 35 -14.79 3.35 -6.70
CA TRP A 35 -13.46 3.83 -6.34
C TRP A 35 -13.55 5.23 -5.73
N VAL A 36 -13.12 5.35 -4.49
CA VAL A 36 -13.15 6.63 -3.75
C VAL A 36 -11.75 7.16 -3.50
N SER A 37 -10.72 6.39 -3.87
CA SER A 37 -9.32 6.73 -3.61
C SER A 37 -8.49 6.78 -4.89
N ALA A 38 -7.48 7.63 -4.87
CA ALA A 38 -6.37 7.62 -5.82
C ALA A 38 -5.24 6.74 -5.27
N GLY A 39 -4.69 5.86 -6.12
CA GLY A 39 -3.64 4.92 -5.78
C GLY A 39 -2.26 5.31 -6.31
N SER A 40 -1.99 6.61 -6.44
CA SER A 40 -0.70 7.13 -6.90
C SER A 40 0.34 7.30 -5.79
N GLY A 41 -0.04 7.00 -4.54
CA GLY A 41 0.82 7.18 -3.37
C GLY A 41 1.95 6.18 -3.28
N ARG A 42 3.02 6.61 -2.63
CA ARG A 42 4.12 5.74 -2.16
C ARG A 42 3.74 5.00 -0.89
N ILE A 43 2.83 5.55 -0.14
CA ILE A 43 2.27 5.01 1.11
C ILE A 43 0.77 4.86 0.89
N ASP A 44 0.18 3.74 1.30
CA ASP A 44 -1.25 3.53 1.19
C ASP A 44 -2.06 4.36 2.23
N LEU A 45 -3.39 4.39 2.07
CA LEU A 45 -4.29 5.11 2.97
C LEU A 45 -4.19 4.68 4.44
N THR A 46 -3.62 3.51 4.71
CA THR A 46 -3.43 3.00 6.08
C THR A 46 -2.06 3.34 6.66
N GLY A 47 -1.23 4.12 5.93
CA GLY A 47 0.12 4.49 6.33
C GLY A 47 1.16 3.42 6.07
N LYS A 48 0.85 2.38 5.28
CA LYS A 48 1.79 1.31 4.96
C LYS A 48 2.62 1.67 3.72
N PRO A 49 3.98 1.57 3.78
CA PRO A 49 4.81 1.74 2.61
C PRO A 49 4.53 0.68 1.55
N LEU A 50 4.34 1.13 0.31
CA LEU A 50 4.23 0.29 -0.88
C LEU A 50 5.60 0.01 -1.49
N GLY A 51 5.67 -0.85 -2.51
CA GLY A 51 6.94 -1.20 -3.16
C GLY A 51 7.73 0.02 -3.64
N GLU A 52 7.06 1.01 -4.18
CA GLU A 52 7.70 2.26 -4.63
C GLU A 52 8.29 3.09 -3.49
N ALA A 53 7.69 3.09 -2.30
CA ALA A 53 8.28 3.76 -1.13
C ALA A 53 9.57 3.05 -0.69
N LEU A 54 9.57 1.72 -0.71
CA LEU A 54 10.74 0.92 -0.38
C LEU A 54 11.88 1.16 -1.39
N TYR A 55 11.55 1.19 -2.68
CA TYR A 55 12.50 1.58 -3.73
C TYR A 55 13.08 2.98 -3.48
N THR A 56 12.22 3.97 -3.23
CA THR A 56 12.63 5.36 -3.02
C THR A 56 13.57 5.50 -1.83
N ARG A 57 13.31 4.80 -0.72
CA ARG A 57 14.19 4.81 0.46
C ARG A 57 15.60 4.30 0.15
N VAL A 58 15.71 3.24 -0.65
CA VAL A 58 17.00 2.68 -1.07
C VAL A 58 17.69 3.56 -2.10
N ALA A 59 16.95 4.03 -3.09
CA ALA A 59 17.48 4.88 -4.16
C ALA A 59 18.03 6.22 -3.64
N LEU A 60 17.37 6.80 -2.63
CA LEU A 60 17.82 8.04 -1.97
C LEU A 60 18.76 7.81 -0.78
N GLU A 61 19.34 6.63 -0.65
CA GLU A 61 20.35 6.28 0.37
C GLU A 61 19.87 6.40 1.82
N GLN A 62 18.55 6.35 2.04
CA GLN A 62 17.98 6.39 3.39
C GLN A 62 17.95 5.03 4.07
N ALA A 63 18.17 3.95 3.31
CA ALA A 63 18.30 2.60 3.80
C ALA A 63 19.04 1.74 2.78
N GLU A 64 19.82 0.79 3.25
CA GLU A 64 20.57 -0.14 2.38
C GLU A 64 19.67 -1.26 1.82
N GLY A 65 18.64 -1.63 2.56
CA GLY A 65 17.81 -2.82 2.28
C GLY A 65 18.49 -4.11 2.82
N PRO A 66 18.13 -5.30 2.33
CA PRO A 66 17.09 -5.52 1.33
C PRO A 66 15.67 -5.30 1.87
N PHE A 67 14.79 -4.81 1.01
CA PHE A 67 13.34 -4.85 1.21
C PHE A 67 12.72 -5.76 0.16
N LEU A 68 11.62 -6.42 0.52
CA LEU A 68 10.95 -7.41 -0.30
C LEU A 68 9.50 -6.99 -0.52
N ALA A 69 9.07 -6.96 -1.77
CA ALA A 69 7.67 -6.76 -2.13
C ALA A 69 7.28 -7.73 -3.25
N VAL A 70 6.02 -8.06 -3.31
CA VAL A 70 5.45 -9.03 -4.26
C VAL A 70 4.24 -8.41 -4.92
N ARG A 71 4.17 -8.50 -6.24
CA ARG A 71 2.97 -8.10 -6.96
C ARG A 71 1.84 -9.08 -6.65
N PRO A 72 0.58 -8.62 -6.63
CA PRO A 72 -0.56 -9.47 -6.32
C PRO A 72 -0.59 -10.74 -7.19
N VAL A 73 -0.30 -11.89 -6.59
CA VAL A 73 -0.15 -13.17 -7.32
C VAL A 73 -1.46 -13.64 -7.93
N ASN A 74 -2.59 -13.27 -7.32
CA ASN A 74 -3.92 -13.54 -7.86
C ASN A 74 -4.19 -12.83 -9.19
N HIS A 75 -3.42 -11.79 -9.51
CA HIS A 75 -3.53 -11.00 -10.75
C HIS A 75 -2.35 -11.23 -11.71
N THR A 76 -1.50 -12.21 -11.46
CA THR A 76 -0.37 -12.48 -12.36
C THR A 76 -0.85 -12.87 -13.74
N GLY A 77 -0.42 -12.10 -14.74
CA GLY A 77 -0.83 -12.29 -16.14
C GLY A 77 -2.09 -11.52 -16.55
N ASP A 78 -2.81 -10.96 -15.59
CA ASP A 78 -3.97 -10.13 -15.88
C ASP A 78 -3.54 -8.79 -16.49
N LYS A 79 -4.38 -8.28 -17.39
CA LYS A 79 -4.21 -6.92 -17.88
C LYS A 79 -4.67 -5.94 -16.81
N HIS A 80 -4.02 -4.79 -16.76
CA HIS A 80 -4.39 -3.71 -15.87
C HIS A 80 -4.47 -2.38 -16.63
N SER A 81 -5.17 -1.42 -16.05
CA SER A 81 -5.22 -0.06 -16.56
C SER A 81 -3.82 0.55 -16.58
N PRO A 82 -3.51 1.40 -17.59
CA PRO A 82 -2.26 2.14 -17.58
C PRO A 82 -2.26 3.18 -16.46
N SER A 83 -1.09 3.43 -15.90
CA SER A 83 -0.88 4.52 -14.96
C SER A 83 0.47 5.18 -15.22
N ALA A 84 0.48 6.50 -15.33
CA ALA A 84 1.70 7.29 -15.43
C ALA A 84 2.35 7.54 -14.05
N TRP A 85 1.61 7.34 -12.96
CA TRP A 85 2.03 7.69 -11.61
C TRP A 85 2.39 6.49 -10.73
N LYS A 86 2.10 5.27 -11.20
CA LYS A 86 2.39 4.04 -10.46
C LYS A 86 3.23 3.10 -11.31
N MET A 87 4.40 2.75 -10.79
CA MET A 87 5.37 1.89 -11.49
C MET A 87 5.22 0.42 -11.10
N THR A 88 4.65 0.15 -9.94
CA THR A 88 4.37 -1.19 -9.43
C THR A 88 3.23 -1.17 -8.41
N ASP A 89 2.52 -2.28 -8.30
CA ASP A 89 1.55 -2.54 -7.26
C ASP A 89 2.08 -3.53 -6.21
N ALA A 90 3.38 -3.77 -6.21
CA ALA A 90 4.03 -4.69 -5.28
C ALA A 90 3.83 -4.24 -3.82
N MET A 91 3.47 -5.21 -2.98
CA MET A 91 3.18 -5.02 -1.57
C MET A 91 3.97 -5.99 -0.70
N THR A 92 4.16 -5.65 0.58
CA THR A 92 4.90 -6.48 1.53
C THR A 92 4.03 -7.61 2.06
N SER A 93 3.68 -8.58 1.20
CA SER A 93 2.90 -9.76 1.56
C SER A 93 3.32 -10.98 0.76
N TRP A 94 3.35 -12.15 1.41
CA TRP A 94 3.50 -13.48 0.81
C TRP A 94 2.33 -14.38 1.16
N THR A 95 1.10 -13.81 1.19
CA THR A 95 -0.14 -14.51 1.53
C THR A 95 -1.13 -14.42 0.38
N TRP A 96 -1.17 -15.45 -0.46
CA TRP A 96 -1.97 -15.51 -1.67
C TRP A 96 -2.69 -16.85 -1.78
N PRO A 97 -3.71 -17.11 -0.94
CA PRO A 97 -4.41 -18.40 -0.92
C PRO A 97 -5.06 -18.70 -2.27
N GLY A 98 -4.96 -19.95 -2.71
CA GLY A 98 -5.48 -20.41 -4.00
C GLY A 98 -4.62 -20.00 -5.21
N CYS A 99 -3.43 -19.47 -4.97
CA CYS A 99 -2.47 -19.12 -6.02
C CYS A 99 -1.26 -20.08 -6.08
N GLU A 100 -1.31 -21.20 -5.39
CA GLU A 100 -0.22 -22.19 -5.36
C GLU A 100 0.15 -22.61 -6.78
N GLY A 101 1.44 -22.53 -7.09
CA GLY A 101 1.98 -22.82 -8.42
C GLY A 101 1.88 -21.69 -9.45
N LYS A 102 1.07 -20.65 -9.21
CA LYS A 102 1.08 -19.47 -10.09
C LYS A 102 2.41 -18.77 -10.05
N GLN A 103 2.78 -18.09 -11.12
CA GLN A 103 3.97 -17.28 -11.17
C GLN A 103 3.82 -16.05 -10.28
N ALA A 104 4.73 -15.87 -9.32
CA ALA A 104 4.86 -14.66 -8.53
C ALA A 104 5.94 -13.76 -9.13
N GLU A 105 5.66 -12.45 -9.20
CA GLU A 105 6.63 -11.43 -9.53
C GLU A 105 7.08 -10.75 -8.24
N VAL A 106 8.38 -10.85 -7.96
CA VAL A 106 9.00 -10.43 -6.71
C VAL A 106 9.97 -9.30 -6.98
N GLU A 107 9.88 -8.24 -6.22
CA GLU A 107 10.77 -7.09 -6.28
C GLU A 107 11.59 -7.02 -4.98
N VAL A 108 12.90 -6.95 -5.12
CA VAL A 108 13.85 -6.76 -4.02
C VAL A 108 14.56 -5.44 -4.24
N TYR A 109 14.55 -4.60 -3.22
CA TYR A 109 15.18 -3.28 -3.26
C TYR A 109 16.37 -3.28 -2.31
N ALA A 110 17.57 -3.14 -2.86
CA ALA A 110 18.82 -3.15 -2.09
C ALA A 110 19.95 -2.43 -2.78
N ARG A 111 20.79 -1.77 -2.01
CA ARG A 111 22.12 -1.28 -2.44
C ARG A 111 23.13 -2.40 -2.24
N ALA A 112 23.22 -3.29 -3.23
CA ALA A 112 23.99 -4.51 -3.15
C ALA A 112 24.62 -4.85 -4.51
N ALA A 113 25.72 -5.59 -4.51
CA ALA A 113 26.31 -6.09 -5.75
C ALA A 113 25.48 -7.23 -6.37
N SER A 114 24.81 -8.04 -5.52
CA SER A 114 23.87 -9.06 -5.94
C SER A 114 22.80 -9.31 -4.86
N ALA A 115 21.68 -9.87 -5.28
CA ALA A 115 20.63 -10.32 -4.38
C ALA A 115 20.22 -11.75 -4.72
N ALA A 116 19.94 -12.57 -3.70
CA ALA A 116 19.38 -13.89 -3.83
C ALA A 116 17.94 -13.92 -3.32
N LEU A 117 17.09 -14.73 -3.97
CA LEU A 117 15.76 -15.05 -3.53
C LEU A 117 15.77 -16.47 -2.95
N VAL A 118 15.31 -16.62 -1.73
CA VAL A 118 15.26 -17.88 -0.99
C VAL A 118 13.80 -18.20 -0.67
N LEU A 119 13.33 -19.37 -1.01
CA LEU A 119 11.99 -19.85 -0.73
C LEU A 119 12.05 -21.12 0.11
N ASN A 120 11.44 -21.07 1.29
CA ASN A 120 11.43 -22.20 2.24
C ASN A 120 12.85 -22.76 2.51
N GLY A 121 13.80 -21.87 2.73
CA GLY A 121 15.19 -22.22 3.03
C GLY A 121 16.06 -22.61 1.82
N LYS A 122 15.49 -22.66 0.61
CA LYS A 122 16.22 -23.00 -0.61
C LYS A 122 16.44 -21.75 -1.47
N GLU A 123 17.68 -21.42 -1.81
CA GLU A 123 17.97 -20.39 -2.82
C GLU A 123 17.41 -20.85 -4.18
N ILE A 124 16.53 -20.05 -4.75
CA ILE A 124 15.86 -20.36 -6.02
C ILE A 124 16.35 -19.50 -7.16
N ALA A 125 16.95 -18.34 -6.88
CA ALA A 125 17.53 -17.46 -7.88
C ALA A 125 18.51 -16.47 -7.24
N ARG A 126 19.53 -16.06 -8.01
CA ARG A 126 20.43 -14.97 -7.66
C ARG A 126 20.62 -14.06 -8.88
N LYS A 127 20.68 -12.75 -8.65
CA LYS A 127 20.91 -11.75 -9.71
C LYS A 127 21.93 -10.72 -9.27
N ASN A 128 22.73 -10.26 -10.21
CA ASN A 128 23.63 -9.14 -10.02
C ASN A 128 22.90 -7.80 -10.24
N ALA A 129 23.38 -6.77 -9.61
CA ALA A 129 22.90 -5.41 -9.81
C ALA A 129 23.07 -4.95 -11.28
N LYS A 130 22.14 -4.13 -11.77
CA LYS A 130 22.14 -3.57 -13.13
C LYS A 130 22.04 -2.05 -13.08
N ASN A 131 23.00 -1.37 -12.46
CA ASN A 131 22.99 0.08 -12.28
C ASN A 131 21.71 0.64 -11.64
N ASP A 132 21.04 -0.20 -10.85
CA ASP A 132 19.79 0.10 -10.15
C ASP A 132 19.77 -0.68 -8.84
N CYS A 133 19.03 -0.18 -7.87
CA CYS A 133 18.81 -0.86 -6.59
C CYS A 133 17.60 -1.82 -6.60
N LEU A 134 17.08 -2.14 -7.77
CA LEU A 134 15.91 -3.02 -7.98
C LEU A 134 16.31 -4.34 -8.63
N PHE A 135 16.02 -5.44 -7.94
CA PHE A 135 16.17 -6.80 -8.44
C PHE A 135 14.77 -7.41 -8.64
N ARG A 136 14.41 -7.75 -9.87
CA ARG A 136 13.14 -8.41 -10.18
C ARG A 136 13.35 -9.90 -10.35
N PHE A 137 12.55 -10.70 -9.62
CA PHE A 137 12.55 -12.16 -9.68
C PHE A 137 11.18 -12.68 -10.12
N ARG A 138 11.18 -13.91 -10.60
CA ARG A 138 9.97 -14.69 -10.87
C ARG A 138 10.15 -16.08 -10.29
N CYS A 139 9.13 -16.58 -9.58
CA CYS A 139 9.12 -17.92 -9.02
C CYS A 139 7.68 -18.44 -8.97
N ALA A 140 7.52 -19.75 -8.84
CA ALA A 140 6.22 -20.32 -8.52
C ALA A 140 5.87 -19.97 -7.07
N TYR A 141 4.67 -19.47 -6.84
CA TYR A 141 4.18 -19.22 -5.49
C TYR A 141 4.01 -20.53 -4.73
N GLN A 142 4.56 -20.57 -3.54
CA GLN A 142 4.39 -21.63 -2.57
C GLN A 142 4.25 -21.01 -1.19
N PRO A 143 3.27 -21.44 -0.37
CA PRO A 143 3.17 -21.01 1.02
C PRO A 143 4.46 -21.28 1.81
N GLY A 144 4.72 -20.45 2.80
CA GLY A 144 5.90 -20.55 3.66
C GLY A 144 6.64 -19.23 3.78
N THR A 145 7.98 -19.26 3.77
CA THR A 145 8.83 -18.09 3.96
C THR A 145 9.58 -17.75 2.68
N LEU A 146 9.37 -16.54 2.19
CA LEU A 146 10.13 -15.96 1.08
C LEU A 146 11.14 -14.96 1.66
N GLU A 147 12.42 -15.12 1.34
CA GLU A 147 13.49 -14.27 1.83
C GLU A 147 14.25 -13.62 0.67
N ALA A 148 14.72 -12.41 0.90
CA ALA A 148 15.72 -11.76 0.05
C ALA A 148 17.00 -11.59 0.84
N VAL A 149 18.13 -11.94 0.24
CA VAL A 149 19.47 -11.81 0.82
C VAL A 149 20.32 -10.94 -0.08
N ALA A 150 20.87 -9.88 0.46
CA ALA A 150 21.76 -8.95 -0.23
C ALA A 150 23.23 -9.28 0.02
N TYR A 151 24.07 -9.11 -1.01
CA TYR A 151 25.51 -9.40 -0.95
C TYR A 151 26.32 -8.24 -1.50
N ASN A 152 27.47 -7.99 -0.89
CA ASN A 152 28.46 -7.05 -1.41
C ASN A 152 29.28 -7.67 -2.57
N ALA A 153 30.21 -6.88 -3.14
CA ALA A 153 31.06 -7.33 -4.24
C ALA A 153 32.02 -8.48 -3.85
N ALA A 154 32.31 -8.66 -2.56
CA ALA A 154 33.10 -9.79 -2.06
C ALA A 154 32.26 -11.05 -1.82
N GLY A 155 30.96 -11.01 -2.10
CA GLY A 155 30.06 -12.14 -1.89
C GLY A 155 29.61 -12.34 -0.44
N GLN A 156 29.88 -11.38 0.43
CA GLN A 156 29.47 -11.44 1.84
C GLN A 156 28.05 -10.93 1.97
N GLU A 157 27.23 -11.61 2.79
CA GLU A 157 25.87 -11.16 3.11
C GLU A 157 25.92 -9.82 3.85
N THR A 158 25.16 -8.85 3.37
CA THR A 158 25.03 -7.52 3.96
C THR A 158 23.70 -7.28 4.62
N GLY A 159 22.71 -8.10 4.31
CA GLY A 159 21.37 -7.99 4.94
C GLY A 159 20.41 -9.04 4.42
N ARG A 160 19.33 -9.22 5.18
CA ARG A 160 18.29 -10.19 4.88
C ARG A 160 16.93 -9.65 5.33
N CYS A 161 15.88 -9.93 4.56
CA CYS A 161 14.50 -9.71 4.97
C CYS A 161 13.63 -10.89 4.54
N ALA A 162 12.47 -11.03 5.17
CA ALA A 162 11.54 -12.13 4.92
C ALA A 162 10.09 -11.68 4.93
N LEU A 163 9.28 -12.38 4.15
CA LEU A 163 7.83 -12.37 4.19
C LEU A 163 7.34 -13.78 4.42
N THR A 164 6.36 -13.96 5.31
CA THR A 164 5.80 -15.26 5.64
C THR A 164 4.33 -15.33 5.23
N THR A 165 3.89 -16.49 4.77
CA THR A 165 2.48 -16.75 4.50
C THR A 165 1.71 -16.80 5.81
N ALA A 166 0.56 -16.13 5.86
CA ALA A 166 -0.32 -16.15 7.02
C ALA A 166 -0.89 -17.55 7.28
N GLY A 167 -1.03 -17.88 8.54
CA GLY A 167 -1.70 -19.10 8.99
C GLY A 167 -3.20 -19.12 8.67
N PRO A 168 -3.88 -20.26 8.94
CA PRO A 168 -5.29 -20.44 8.58
C PRO A 168 -6.24 -19.53 9.34
N ALA A 169 -5.96 -19.22 10.60
CA ALA A 169 -6.79 -18.34 11.43
C ALA A 169 -6.91 -16.94 10.81
N THR A 170 -8.06 -16.31 10.97
CA THR A 170 -8.28 -14.94 10.55
C THR A 170 -8.76 -14.12 11.74
N GLU A 171 -8.03 -13.06 12.05
CA GLU A 171 -8.33 -12.14 13.14
C GLU A 171 -8.45 -10.72 12.58
N LEU A 172 -9.46 -9.98 13.03
CA LEU A 172 -9.54 -8.55 12.82
C LEU A 172 -8.73 -7.85 13.92
N ARG A 173 -7.67 -7.15 13.53
CA ARG A 173 -6.87 -6.32 14.43
C ARG A 173 -7.23 -4.86 14.27
N ALA A 174 -7.45 -4.19 15.41
CA ALA A 174 -7.64 -2.75 15.49
C ALA A 174 -6.42 -2.14 16.18
N GLU A 175 -5.74 -1.25 15.47
CA GLU A 175 -4.50 -0.60 15.94
C GLU A 175 -4.75 0.91 15.99
N PRO A 176 -5.17 1.46 17.14
CA PRO A 176 -5.32 2.90 17.29
C PRO A 176 -3.94 3.57 17.33
N GLU A 177 -3.84 4.78 16.79
CA GLU A 177 -2.63 5.60 16.89
C GLU A 177 -2.39 6.06 18.32
N GLU A 178 -3.48 6.31 19.06
CA GLU A 178 -3.44 6.73 20.46
C GLU A 178 -4.25 5.76 21.33
N ALA A 179 -3.65 5.29 22.42
CA ALA A 179 -4.32 4.40 23.36
C ALA A 179 -5.37 5.12 24.23
N VAL A 180 -5.21 6.43 24.43
CA VAL A 180 -6.09 7.26 25.24
C VAL A 180 -6.37 8.57 24.50
N LEU A 181 -7.65 8.89 24.33
CA LEU A 181 -8.10 10.11 23.68
C LEU A 181 -8.56 11.15 24.70
N ARG A 182 -8.25 12.41 24.45
CA ARG A 182 -8.83 13.55 25.17
C ARG A 182 -10.14 13.96 24.48
N PRO A 183 -11.08 14.58 25.19
CA PRO A 183 -12.29 15.12 24.57
C PRO A 183 -11.95 16.07 23.42
N GLY A 184 -12.59 15.87 22.25
CA GLY A 184 -12.34 16.62 21.03
C GLY A 184 -11.13 16.20 20.19
N GLN A 185 -10.36 15.20 20.63
CA GLN A 185 -9.25 14.66 19.87
C GLN A 185 -9.75 13.66 18.82
N LEU A 186 -9.10 13.68 17.64
CA LEU A 186 -9.26 12.67 16.60
C LEU A 186 -8.24 11.54 16.80
N CYS A 187 -8.63 10.33 16.48
CA CYS A 187 -7.74 9.17 16.42
C CYS A 187 -8.04 8.34 15.18
N TYR A 188 -6.99 7.96 14.48
CA TYR A 188 -7.10 6.98 13.42
C TYR A 188 -6.89 5.59 13.99
N ILE A 189 -7.74 4.66 13.58
CA ILE A 189 -7.66 3.26 13.99
C ILE A 189 -7.44 2.44 12.71
N ARG A 190 -6.27 1.84 12.60
CA ARG A 190 -5.98 0.94 11.49
C ARG A 190 -6.65 -0.41 11.73
N LEU A 191 -7.50 -0.83 10.80
CA LEU A 191 -8.17 -2.12 10.82
C LEU A 191 -7.50 -3.05 9.80
N ARG A 192 -7.10 -4.24 10.22
CA ARG A 192 -6.43 -5.22 9.36
C ARG A 192 -6.90 -6.63 9.66
N TYR A 193 -7.10 -7.41 8.60
CA TYR A 193 -7.20 -8.86 8.74
C TYR A 193 -5.82 -9.49 8.74
N THR A 194 -5.51 -10.23 9.78
CA THR A 194 -4.23 -10.94 9.96
C THR A 194 -4.47 -12.38 10.41
N ASP A 195 -3.42 -13.17 10.47
CA ASP A 195 -3.44 -14.39 11.28
C ASP A 195 -3.15 -14.07 12.76
N GLN A 196 -3.13 -15.11 13.58
CA GLN A 196 -2.81 -15.02 15.01
C GLN A 196 -1.44 -14.41 15.31
N ASN A 197 -0.50 -14.48 14.38
CA ASN A 197 0.86 -13.92 14.49
C ASN A 197 0.96 -12.49 13.94
N GLY A 198 -0.14 -11.91 13.44
CA GLY A 198 -0.17 -10.58 12.86
C GLY A 198 0.26 -10.52 11.39
N VAL A 199 0.41 -11.65 10.73
CA VAL A 199 0.72 -11.69 9.29
C VAL A 199 -0.50 -11.28 8.48
N LEU A 200 -0.35 -10.28 7.62
CA LEU A 200 -1.44 -9.69 6.84
C LEU A 200 -2.09 -10.71 5.89
N LYS A 201 -3.41 -10.67 5.83
CA LYS A 201 -4.25 -11.42 4.88
C LYS A 201 -4.91 -10.45 3.89
N PRO A 202 -4.23 -10.05 2.82
CA PRO A 202 -4.65 -8.94 1.95
C PRO A 202 -5.89 -9.24 1.12
N THR A 203 -6.26 -10.51 0.98
CA THR A 203 -7.40 -10.93 0.14
C THR A 203 -8.70 -11.12 0.91
N VAL A 204 -8.70 -10.97 2.24
CA VAL A 204 -9.92 -11.07 3.05
C VAL A 204 -10.78 -9.83 2.82
N ARG A 205 -12.07 -10.05 2.57
CA ARG A 205 -13.06 -8.99 2.25
C ARG A 205 -14.33 -9.14 3.09
N GLU A 206 -14.18 -9.48 4.35
CA GLU A 206 -15.33 -9.59 5.25
C GLU A 206 -15.79 -8.20 5.70
N PRO A 207 -17.11 -7.97 5.82
CA PRO A 207 -17.64 -6.71 6.33
C PRO A 207 -17.21 -6.47 7.77
N ILE A 208 -16.77 -5.25 8.07
CA ILE A 208 -16.43 -4.83 9.42
C ILE A 208 -17.58 -3.99 9.99
N ARG A 209 -18.04 -4.34 11.19
CA ARG A 209 -18.98 -3.52 11.94
C ARG A 209 -18.24 -2.74 13.01
N VAL A 210 -18.36 -1.42 12.99
CA VAL A 210 -17.76 -0.53 13.97
C VAL A 210 -18.86 0.03 14.87
N GLN A 211 -18.65 -0.03 16.20
CA GLN A 211 -19.51 0.59 17.19
C GLN A 211 -18.68 1.49 18.08
N VAL A 212 -19.14 2.72 18.29
CA VAL A 212 -18.47 3.71 19.13
C VAL A 212 -19.35 3.99 20.35
N THR A 213 -18.78 3.89 21.55
CA THR A 213 -19.47 4.22 22.81
C THR A 213 -18.76 5.41 23.46
N GLY A 214 -19.53 6.46 23.79
CA GLY A 214 -19.00 7.67 24.43
C GLY A 214 -18.21 8.60 23.50
N GLY A 215 -18.23 8.34 22.18
CA GLY A 215 -17.58 9.14 21.15
C GLY A 215 -18.43 9.21 19.89
N ARG A 216 -17.80 9.62 18.79
CA ARG A 216 -18.44 9.69 17.48
C ARG A 216 -17.50 9.13 16.41
N LEU A 217 -18.04 8.30 15.54
CA LEU A 217 -17.35 7.96 14.30
C LEU A 217 -17.36 9.18 13.37
N LEU A 218 -16.20 9.58 12.87
CA LEU A 218 -16.12 10.65 11.87
C LEU A 218 -16.54 10.06 10.53
N GLU A 219 -17.73 10.45 10.09
CA GLU A 219 -18.24 10.13 8.77
C GLU A 219 -18.15 11.38 7.90
N GLY A 220 -17.60 11.25 6.71
CA GLY A 220 -17.61 12.32 5.72
C GLY A 220 -19.02 12.53 5.16
N ALA A 221 -19.25 13.67 4.55
CA ALA A 221 -20.42 13.88 3.73
C ALA A 221 -20.50 12.74 2.69
N ARG A 222 -21.66 12.10 2.56
CA ARG A 222 -21.88 10.93 1.70
C ARG A 222 -21.14 9.65 2.10
N GLY A 223 -20.77 9.49 3.37
CA GLY A 223 -20.07 8.30 3.88
C GLY A 223 -18.58 8.21 3.54
N LEU A 224 -17.98 9.27 3.01
CA LEU A 224 -16.55 9.36 2.71
C LEU A 224 -15.80 9.94 3.92
N GLY A 225 -15.65 9.15 4.96
CA GLY A 225 -14.87 9.54 6.13
C GLY A 225 -13.37 9.65 5.82
N GLY A 226 -12.75 10.71 6.33
CA GLY A 226 -11.30 10.92 6.18
C GLY A 226 -10.91 11.80 4.99
N GLU A 227 -11.84 12.30 4.19
CA GLU A 227 -11.56 13.29 3.16
C GLU A 227 -11.38 14.68 3.82
N LEU A 228 -10.13 15.11 3.99
CA LEU A 228 -9.81 16.34 4.67
C LEU A 228 -10.28 17.61 3.92
N GLY A 229 -10.41 17.54 2.59
CA GLY A 229 -10.91 18.66 1.78
C GLY A 229 -12.30 19.11 2.19
N HIS A 230 -13.16 18.17 2.61
CA HIS A 230 -14.52 18.46 3.05
C HIS A 230 -14.67 18.57 4.58
N TYR A 231 -13.56 18.62 5.31
CA TYR A 231 -13.60 18.91 6.74
C TYR A 231 -14.08 20.34 6.98
N ARG A 232 -15.13 20.51 7.79
CA ARG A 232 -15.65 21.84 8.11
C ARG A 232 -14.73 22.55 9.07
N THR A 233 -14.08 23.62 8.61
CA THR A 233 -13.24 24.49 9.42
C THR A 233 -13.99 25.73 9.91
N HIS A 234 -15.10 26.07 9.25
CA HIS A 234 -15.95 27.19 9.58
C HIS A 234 -17.37 26.75 9.95
N ALA A 235 -18.04 27.58 10.71
CA ALA A 235 -19.40 27.34 11.16
C ALA A 235 -20.42 27.33 9.99
N LEU A 236 -21.69 27.19 10.31
CA LEU A 236 -22.80 27.03 9.36
C LEU A 236 -22.97 28.17 8.33
N ASP A 237 -22.28 29.30 8.52
CA ASP A 237 -22.23 30.46 7.65
C ASP A 237 -21.06 30.48 6.66
N GLY A 238 -20.30 29.39 6.59
CA GLY A 238 -19.17 29.26 5.66
C GLY A 238 -19.59 29.20 4.19
N VAL A 239 -18.58 29.31 3.29
CA VAL A 239 -18.79 29.25 1.84
C VAL A 239 -19.42 27.90 1.45
N PRO A 240 -20.47 27.89 0.60
CA PRO A 240 -21.05 26.66 0.10
C PRO A 240 -20.03 25.79 -0.64
N CYS A 241 -20.05 24.48 -0.38
CA CYS A 241 -19.20 23.50 -1.03
C CYS A 241 -19.97 22.61 -2.01
N THR A 242 -19.31 22.13 -3.03
CA THR A 242 -19.87 21.20 -4.02
C THR A 242 -20.36 19.89 -3.40
N CYS A 243 -19.84 19.48 -2.23
CA CYS A 243 -20.32 18.33 -1.47
C CYS A 243 -21.70 18.54 -0.82
N GLY A 244 -22.29 19.74 -0.94
CA GLY A 244 -23.59 20.10 -0.35
C GLY A 244 -23.48 20.66 1.09
N ALA A 245 -22.27 20.76 1.66
CA ALA A 245 -22.02 21.37 2.96
C ALA A 245 -21.58 22.84 2.82
N THR A 246 -21.43 23.52 3.95
CA THR A 246 -20.83 24.87 4.02
C THR A 246 -19.58 24.84 4.89
N GLY A 247 -18.61 25.70 4.63
CA GLY A 247 -17.42 25.86 5.45
C GLY A 247 -16.36 24.78 5.31
N CYS A 248 -16.37 24.02 4.23
CA CYS A 248 -15.33 23.01 3.97
C CYS A 248 -13.96 23.63 3.69
N TRP A 249 -12.91 23.00 4.21
CA TRP A 249 -11.51 23.44 4.08
C TRP A 249 -11.10 23.74 2.63
N GLU A 250 -11.47 22.87 1.69
CA GLU A 250 -11.11 23.04 0.27
C GLU A 250 -11.59 24.37 -0.32
N ARG A 251 -12.71 24.93 0.18
CA ARG A 251 -13.26 26.20 -0.31
C ARG A 251 -12.44 27.42 0.09
N TYR A 252 -11.52 27.23 1.03
CA TYR A 252 -10.64 28.29 1.54
C TYR A 252 -9.17 28.05 1.18
N ALA A 253 -8.79 26.78 0.96
CA ALA A 253 -7.42 26.40 0.68
C ALA A 253 -7.15 26.17 -0.82
N ALA A 254 -8.17 25.80 -1.60
CA ALA A 254 -8.01 25.67 -3.04
C ALA A 254 -7.93 27.07 -3.68
N THR A 255 -6.83 27.35 -4.34
CA THR A 255 -6.74 28.49 -5.25
C THR A 255 -7.69 28.21 -6.42
N THR A 256 -8.83 28.91 -6.43
CA THR A 256 -9.67 28.97 -7.63
C THR A 256 -8.87 29.70 -8.71
N ALA A 257 -8.40 28.93 -9.69
CA ALA A 257 -7.97 29.51 -10.96
C ALA A 257 -9.22 29.90 -11.75
#